data_3b0e46747b14f5a75298f5638c8b53ec
#
_entry.id   3b0e46747b14f5a75298f5638c8b53ec
#
_cell.length_a   1.000
_cell.length_b   1.000
_cell.length_c   1.000
_cell.angle_alpha   90.00
_cell.angle_beta   90.00
_cell.angle_gamma   90.00
#
_symmetry.space_group_name_H-M   'P 1'
#
loop_
_entity.id
_entity.type
_entity.pdbx_description
1 polymer ?
#
loop_
_entity_poly.entity_id
_entity_poly.type
_entity_poly.pdbx_seq_one_letter_code
_entity_poly.pdbx_strand_id
1 'polypeptide(L)'
;MPTWMTLDTDDLRHLPTHQGHPTRSTTPFEGPRGRLSKPFTNGWNRFLDWMNDHRGAVTLFVISDLLEDDEFPALLADALERFPHQLTVGCHGHTHRSWSAWGEDIDGFRAMLQRSTKVLKTHAGSAFRPYFRAPNGYIAPWMASVLADEGYVVDSSVNPSWLVKSKSGGKGWRAVEKAMTNVGVVERSWLTRLTLPVNGPALFRFPLSINARRAWKRVPALLLPEQLAAVENPDQAITTVYCHVLDFARNQASWAPPLRA
;
A
#
# COMPACT_ATOMS: atom_id res chain seq x y z
N MET A 1 -7.37 -19.05 -7.18
CA MET A 1 -6.42 -17.93 -6.98
C MET A 1 -7.05 -16.95 -5.99
N PRO A 2 -6.65 -16.92 -4.73
CA PRO A 2 -7.28 -16.05 -3.72
C PRO A 2 -6.89 -14.57 -3.92
N THR A 3 -7.61 -13.68 -3.23
CA THR A 3 -7.36 -12.23 -3.30
C THR A 3 -6.65 -11.74 -2.04
N TRP A 4 -5.51 -11.10 -2.20
CA TRP A 4 -4.82 -10.36 -1.15
C TRP A 4 -5.32 -8.92 -1.14
N MET A 5 -6.05 -8.58 -0.09
CA MET A 5 -6.53 -7.21 0.15
C MET A 5 -5.48 -6.42 0.91
N THR A 6 -5.18 -5.25 0.44
CA THR A 6 -4.21 -4.36 1.08
C THR A 6 -4.78 -2.94 1.20
N LEU A 7 -4.35 -2.22 2.23
CA LEU A 7 -4.82 -0.88 2.55
C LEU A 7 -3.64 0.05 2.78
N ASP A 8 -3.56 1.13 2.03
CA ASP A 8 -2.53 2.16 2.20
C ASP A 8 -3.03 3.22 3.20
N THR A 9 -2.17 3.60 4.15
CA THR A 9 -2.55 4.50 5.25
C THR A 9 -2.22 5.97 4.98
N ASP A 10 -2.28 6.40 3.72
CA ASP A 10 -2.05 7.80 3.37
C ASP A 10 -3.05 8.72 4.05
N ASP A 11 -2.56 9.75 4.73
CA ASP A 11 -3.37 10.89 5.15
C ASP A 11 -3.26 12.05 4.13
N LEU A 12 -4.06 13.08 4.27
CA LEU A 12 -4.09 14.23 3.37
C LEU A 12 -2.72 14.86 3.15
N ARG A 13 -1.88 14.92 4.21
CA ARG A 13 -0.50 15.45 4.10
C ARG A 13 0.40 14.63 3.18
N HIS A 14 0.06 13.34 2.97
CA HIS A 14 0.83 12.42 2.13
C HIS A 14 0.44 12.49 0.65
N LEU A 15 -0.60 13.24 0.31
CA LEU A 15 -1.00 13.38 -1.09
C LEU A 15 0.16 13.92 -1.94
N PRO A 16 0.36 13.41 -3.17
CA PRO A 16 1.47 13.83 -4.04
C PRO A 16 1.54 15.32 -4.34
N THR A 17 0.45 16.04 -4.16
CA THR A 17 0.41 17.50 -4.30
C THR A 17 1.12 18.23 -3.16
N HIS A 18 1.23 17.59 -1.99
CA HIS A 18 1.83 18.19 -0.80
C HIS A 18 3.25 17.71 -0.55
N GLN A 19 3.54 16.44 -0.81
CA GLN A 19 4.88 15.90 -0.56
C GLN A 19 5.26 14.74 -1.48
N GLY A 20 6.55 14.46 -1.50
CA GLY A 20 7.11 13.21 -1.98
C GLY A 20 7.39 13.14 -3.48
N HIS A 21 6.96 14.09 -4.31
CA HIS A 21 7.18 14.02 -5.74
C HIS A 21 7.92 15.28 -6.28
N PRO A 22 8.98 15.13 -7.10
CA PRO A 22 9.83 16.25 -7.50
C PRO A 22 9.10 17.36 -8.27
N THR A 23 8.04 17.03 -9.01
CA THR A 23 7.33 17.99 -9.88
C THR A 23 5.84 18.16 -9.54
N ARG A 24 5.28 17.34 -8.63
CA ARG A 24 3.87 17.39 -8.28
C ARG A 24 3.62 17.96 -6.87
N SER A 25 4.63 17.92 -6.00
CA SER A 25 4.54 18.47 -4.64
C SER A 25 4.81 19.96 -4.68
N THR A 26 3.82 20.70 -5.19
CA THR A 26 3.90 22.15 -5.41
C THR A 26 3.14 22.99 -4.40
N THR A 27 2.32 22.35 -3.58
CA THR A 27 1.46 23.02 -2.60
C THR A 27 1.80 22.52 -1.20
N PRO A 28 2.31 23.39 -0.30
CA PRO A 28 2.51 23.02 1.10
C PRO A 28 1.24 22.51 1.74
N PHE A 29 1.35 21.57 2.68
CA PHE A 29 0.22 21.14 3.49
C PHE A 29 0.02 22.14 4.63
N GLU A 30 -1.17 22.75 4.68
CA GLU A 30 -1.52 23.79 5.68
C GLU A 30 -2.26 23.23 6.90
N GLY A 31 -2.51 21.91 6.94
CA GLY A 31 -3.16 21.26 8.07
C GLY A 31 -2.26 21.14 9.32
N PRO A 32 -2.85 20.79 10.46
CA PRO A 32 -2.10 20.58 11.69
C PRO A 32 -1.07 19.46 11.52
N ARG A 33 0.15 19.69 12.00
CA ARG A 33 1.19 18.66 12.09
C ARG A 33 0.98 17.83 13.35
N GLY A 34 1.37 16.54 13.28
CA GLY A 34 1.26 15.63 14.44
C GLY A 34 -0.17 15.16 14.74
N ARG A 35 -1.15 15.51 13.89
CA ARG A 35 -2.54 15.08 14.01
C ARG A 35 -3.07 14.50 12.71
N LEU A 36 -3.95 13.53 12.85
CA LEU A 36 -4.67 12.95 11.72
C LEU A 36 -5.73 13.91 11.16
N SER A 37 -5.92 13.88 9.85
CA SER A 37 -7.02 14.62 9.25
C SER A 37 -8.36 13.99 9.59
N LYS A 38 -9.42 14.81 9.67
CA LYS A 38 -10.79 14.31 9.88
C LYS A 38 -11.21 13.25 8.84
N PRO A 39 -10.91 13.40 7.52
CA PRO A 39 -11.14 12.33 6.56
C PRO A 39 -10.42 11.03 6.89
N PHE A 40 -9.17 11.08 7.36
CA PHE A 40 -8.44 9.89 7.77
C PHE A 40 -9.13 9.18 8.94
N THR A 41 -9.44 9.91 10.01
CA THR A 41 -10.10 9.34 11.20
C THR A 41 -11.46 8.73 10.85
N ASN A 42 -12.27 9.42 10.04
CA ASN A 42 -13.53 8.88 9.57
C ASN A 42 -13.35 7.62 8.71
N GLY A 43 -12.36 7.64 7.81
CA GLY A 43 -12.04 6.49 6.97
C GLY A 43 -11.54 5.30 7.76
N TRP A 44 -10.70 5.55 8.78
CA TRP A 44 -10.19 4.52 9.67
C TRP A 44 -11.31 3.81 10.44
N ASN A 45 -12.19 4.58 11.09
CA ASN A 45 -13.33 4.02 11.80
C ASN A 45 -14.21 3.17 10.87
N ARG A 46 -14.50 3.68 9.67
CA ARG A 46 -15.30 2.94 8.68
C ARG A 46 -14.60 1.69 8.16
N PHE A 47 -13.27 1.72 8.04
CA PHE A 47 -12.48 0.52 7.72
C PHE A 47 -12.62 -0.53 8.83
N LEU A 48 -12.52 -0.15 10.10
CA LEU A 48 -12.70 -1.08 11.23
C LEU A 48 -14.13 -1.65 11.28
N ASP A 49 -15.16 -0.85 10.97
CA ASP A 49 -16.53 -1.36 10.80
C ASP A 49 -16.61 -2.41 9.69
N TRP A 50 -15.98 -2.12 8.55
CA TRP A 50 -15.92 -3.05 7.43
C TRP A 50 -15.19 -4.36 7.81
N MET A 51 -14.13 -4.29 8.61
CA MET A 51 -13.42 -5.48 9.11
C MET A 51 -14.29 -6.37 9.99
N ASN A 52 -15.22 -5.82 10.78
CA ASN A 52 -16.16 -6.61 11.58
C ASN A 52 -17.05 -7.54 10.73
N ASP A 53 -17.37 -7.10 9.51
CA ASP A 53 -18.24 -7.84 8.57
C ASP A 53 -17.46 -8.82 7.68
N HIS A 54 -16.12 -8.79 7.72
CA HIS A 54 -15.27 -9.55 6.80
C HIS A 54 -14.24 -10.40 7.56
N ARG A 55 -14.05 -11.63 7.11
CA ARG A 55 -13.10 -12.58 7.72
C ARG A 55 -11.75 -12.65 7.00
N GLY A 56 -11.59 -11.91 5.90
CA GLY A 56 -10.37 -11.91 5.10
C GLY A 56 -9.20 -11.22 5.79
N ALA A 57 -7.99 -11.69 5.51
CA ALA A 57 -6.78 -11.01 5.93
C ALA A 57 -6.57 -9.71 5.14
N VAL A 58 -6.13 -8.66 5.83
CA VAL A 58 -5.76 -7.37 5.24
C VAL A 58 -4.35 -6.99 5.69
N THR A 59 -3.53 -6.57 4.75
CA THR A 59 -2.23 -5.98 5.06
C THR A 59 -2.33 -4.46 4.98
N LEU A 60 -2.03 -3.79 6.08
CA LEU A 60 -1.89 -2.34 6.15
C LEU A 60 -0.49 -1.96 5.68
N PHE A 61 -0.35 -1.23 4.59
CA PHE A 61 0.90 -0.60 4.21
C PHE A 61 1.00 0.76 4.88
N VAL A 62 1.76 0.83 5.95
CA VAL A 62 1.82 1.99 6.86
C VAL A 62 2.97 2.92 6.47
N ILE A 63 2.65 4.21 6.31
CA ILE A 63 3.64 5.28 6.26
C ILE A 63 4.11 5.52 7.70
N SER A 64 5.39 5.27 7.97
CA SER A 64 5.86 5.17 9.35
C SER A 64 5.95 6.51 10.09
N ASP A 65 5.90 7.66 9.40
CA ASP A 65 5.80 8.97 10.07
C ASP A 65 4.44 9.20 10.77
N LEU A 66 3.38 8.46 10.39
CA LEU A 66 2.12 8.45 11.12
C LEU A 66 2.28 7.94 12.56
N LEU A 67 3.26 7.08 12.79
CA LEU A 67 3.56 6.54 14.12
C LEU A 67 4.35 7.50 15.00
N GLU A 68 4.77 8.63 14.45
CA GLU A 68 5.36 9.77 15.17
C GLU A 68 4.28 10.81 15.56
N ASP A 69 3.02 10.64 15.10
CA ASP A 69 1.87 11.46 15.48
C ASP A 69 1.32 11.04 16.85
N ASP A 70 0.58 11.93 17.49
CA ASP A 70 0.00 11.70 18.83
C ASP A 70 -1.14 10.65 18.82
N GLU A 71 -1.85 10.49 17.69
CA GLU A 71 -3.10 9.75 17.62
C GLU A 71 -2.96 8.36 16.96
N PHE A 72 -2.19 8.23 15.87
CA PHE A 72 -2.16 7.02 15.07
C PHE A 72 -1.59 5.79 15.79
N PRO A 73 -0.57 5.90 16.68
CA PRO A 73 -0.08 4.75 17.44
C PRO A 73 -1.17 4.03 18.22
N ALA A 74 -2.03 4.79 18.89
CA ALA A 74 -3.14 4.23 19.68
C ALA A 74 -4.21 3.59 18.77
N LEU A 75 -4.54 4.21 17.65
CA LEU A 75 -5.49 3.67 16.67
C LEU A 75 -4.99 2.36 16.04
N LEU A 76 -3.70 2.28 15.73
CA LEU A 76 -3.10 1.05 15.19
C LEU A 76 -3.09 -0.06 16.24
N ALA A 77 -2.73 0.25 17.49
CA ALA A 77 -2.72 -0.73 18.58
C ALA A 77 -4.12 -1.30 18.82
N ASP A 78 -5.16 -0.45 18.91
CA ASP A 78 -6.57 -0.90 19.04
C ASP A 78 -6.99 -1.81 17.87
N ALA A 79 -6.65 -1.44 16.64
CA ALA A 79 -6.99 -2.25 15.47
C ALA A 79 -6.31 -3.62 15.50
N LEU A 80 -5.03 -3.69 15.88
CA LEU A 80 -4.29 -4.96 15.97
C LEU A 80 -4.79 -5.83 17.12
N GLU A 81 -5.24 -5.24 18.22
CA GLU A 81 -5.87 -5.96 19.33
C GLU A 81 -7.23 -6.53 18.95
N ARG A 82 -8.05 -5.78 18.22
CA ARG A 82 -9.38 -6.20 17.75
C ARG A 82 -9.32 -7.28 16.66
N PHE A 83 -8.29 -7.24 15.81
CA PHE A 83 -8.16 -8.13 14.65
C PHE A 83 -6.78 -8.83 14.60
N PRO A 84 -6.36 -9.56 15.67
CA PRO A 84 -4.98 -10.01 15.85
C PRO A 84 -4.47 -10.98 14.78
N HIS A 85 -5.37 -11.68 14.10
CA HIS A 85 -5.00 -12.64 13.06
C HIS A 85 -5.32 -12.14 11.66
N GLN A 86 -6.19 -11.14 11.53
CA GLN A 86 -6.65 -10.61 10.23
C GLN A 86 -5.78 -9.47 9.72
N LEU A 87 -5.24 -8.64 10.64
CA LEU A 87 -4.41 -7.50 10.27
C LEU A 87 -2.92 -7.83 10.34
N THR A 88 -2.21 -7.45 9.30
CA THR A 88 -0.74 -7.40 9.28
C THR A 88 -0.28 -6.03 8.80
N VAL A 89 0.97 -5.69 9.11
CA VAL A 89 1.55 -4.38 8.82
C VAL A 89 2.76 -4.54 7.93
N GLY A 90 2.75 -3.89 6.76
CA GLY A 90 3.86 -3.73 5.84
C GLY A 90 4.34 -2.28 5.81
N CYS A 91 5.46 -2.02 5.14
CA CYS A 91 6.09 -0.71 5.01
C CYS A 91 5.59 0.03 3.76
N HIS A 92 5.11 1.27 3.94
CA HIS A 92 4.79 2.21 2.85
C HIS A 92 5.75 3.41 2.81
N GLY A 93 7.00 3.19 3.26
CA GLY A 93 7.98 4.24 3.43
C GLY A 93 7.86 4.96 4.77
N HIS A 94 8.78 5.92 4.98
CA HIS A 94 8.74 6.78 6.17
C HIS A 94 7.92 8.05 5.92
N THR A 95 8.20 8.72 4.80
CA THR A 95 7.38 9.77 4.21
C THR A 95 6.89 9.27 2.84
N HIS A 96 5.87 9.89 2.27
CA HIS A 96 5.29 9.42 1.01
C HIS A 96 6.13 9.81 -0.23
N ARG A 97 7.48 9.54 -0.18
CA ARG A 97 8.42 9.87 -1.25
C ARG A 97 8.30 8.91 -2.44
N SER A 98 8.02 9.46 -3.61
CA SER A 98 7.97 8.75 -4.90
C SER A 98 9.39 8.45 -5.41
N TRP A 99 10.07 7.46 -4.84
CA TRP A 99 11.52 7.24 -4.95
C TRP A 99 12.02 7.22 -6.39
N SER A 100 11.42 6.43 -7.27
CA SER A 100 11.89 6.33 -8.67
C SER A 100 11.68 7.61 -9.49
N ALA A 101 10.90 8.59 -8.98
CA ALA A 101 10.73 9.89 -9.63
C ALA A 101 11.89 10.88 -9.34
N TRP A 102 12.68 10.62 -8.29
CA TRP A 102 13.83 11.46 -7.91
C TRP A 102 15.15 10.98 -8.51
N GLY A 103 15.18 9.79 -9.11
CA GLY A 103 16.38 9.12 -9.58
C GLY A 103 16.89 8.08 -8.58
N GLU A 104 18.08 7.53 -8.88
CA GLU A 104 18.71 6.51 -8.03
C GLU A 104 19.36 7.15 -6.80
N ASP A 105 18.95 6.70 -5.62
CA ASP A 105 19.43 7.15 -4.31
C ASP A 105 19.42 5.94 -3.36
N ILE A 106 20.41 5.07 -3.53
CA ILE A 106 20.52 3.80 -2.80
C ILE A 106 20.64 4.03 -1.30
N ASP A 107 21.51 4.95 -0.89
CA ASP A 107 21.80 5.20 0.52
C ASP A 107 20.58 5.84 1.22
N GLY A 108 19.93 6.82 0.58
CA GLY A 108 18.73 7.44 1.10
C GLY A 108 17.56 6.47 1.19
N PHE A 109 17.40 5.57 0.21
CA PHE A 109 16.36 4.54 0.23
C PHE A 109 16.61 3.51 1.35
N ARG A 110 17.87 3.06 1.51
CA ARG A 110 18.30 2.16 2.59
C ARG A 110 18.04 2.77 3.98
N ALA A 111 18.48 4.00 4.19
CA ALA A 111 18.26 4.71 5.46
C ALA A 111 16.77 4.86 5.79
N MET A 112 15.94 5.14 4.78
CA MET A 112 14.48 5.21 4.94
C MET A 112 13.89 3.85 5.34
N LEU A 113 14.30 2.74 4.70
CA LEU A 113 13.83 1.39 5.04
C LEU A 113 14.20 1.02 6.48
N GLN A 114 15.46 1.27 6.89
CA GLN A 114 15.94 0.98 8.24
C GLN A 114 15.13 1.76 9.29
N ARG A 115 14.92 3.07 9.07
CA ARG A 115 14.09 3.90 9.96
C ARG A 115 12.67 3.36 10.04
N SER A 116 12.03 3.14 8.89
CA SER A 116 10.65 2.66 8.83
C SER A 116 10.49 1.31 9.49
N THR A 117 11.39 0.35 9.19
CA THR A 117 11.36 -1.00 9.78
C THR A 117 11.46 -0.94 11.31
N LYS A 118 12.35 -0.11 11.85
CA LYS A 118 12.51 0.06 13.30
C LYS A 118 11.20 0.56 13.93
N VAL A 119 10.62 1.63 13.38
CA VAL A 119 9.37 2.22 13.88
C VAL A 119 8.22 1.22 13.78
N LEU A 120 8.04 0.59 12.61
CA LEU A 120 6.97 -0.37 12.38
C LEU A 120 7.06 -1.59 13.30
N LYS A 121 8.25 -2.16 13.50
CA LYS A 121 8.46 -3.28 14.44
C LYS A 121 8.13 -2.90 15.87
N THR A 122 8.44 -1.68 16.29
CA THR A 122 8.15 -1.19 17.64
C THR A 122 6.64 -1.13 17.90
N HIS A 123 5.84 -0.65 16.92
CA HIS A 123 4.41 -0.42 17.11
C HIS A 123 3.53 -1.61 16.68
N ALA A 124 3.95 -2.38 15.68
CA ALA A 124 3.17 -3.51 15.18
C ALA A 124 3.59 -4.89 15.75
N GLY A 125 4.77 -4.99 16.38
CA GLY A 125 5.25 -6.23 17.00
C GLY A 125 5.17 -7.42 16.05
N SER A 126 4.49 -8.47 16.47
CA SER A 126 4.31 -9.71 15.69
C SER A 126 3.41 -9.56 14.45
N ALA A 127 2.65 -8.48 14.33
CA ALA A 127 1.85 -8.20 13.14
C ALA A 127 2.69 -7.62 11.99
N PHE A 128 3.90 -7.13 12.25
CA PHE A 128 4.80 -6.65 11.20
C PHE A 128 5.19 -7.79 10.26
N ARG A 129 5.14 -7.50 8.95
CA ARG A 129 5.67 -8.35 7.89
C ARG A 129 6.67 -7.56 7.06
N PRO A 130 7.79 -8.15 6.64
CA PRO A 130 8.79 -7.49 5.79
C PRO A 130 8.27 -7.37 4.34
N TYR A 131 7.14 -6.72 4.19
CA TYR A 131 6.49 -6.42 2.92
C TYR A 131 6.62 -4.94 2.64
N PHE A 132 6.93 -4.60 1.41
CA PHE A 132 7.10 -3.23 0.99
C PHE A 132 6.07 -2.85 -0.08
N ARG A 133 5.65 -1.60 -0.05
CA ARG A 133 4.92 -0.93 -1.13
C ARG A 133 5.49 0.46 -1.33
N ALA A 134 5.94 0.75 -2.55
CA ALA A 134 6.47 2.06 -2.88
C ALA A 134 5.36 3.12 -2.88
N PRO A 135 5.55 4.27 -2.22
CA PRO A 135 4.64 5.39 -2.30
C PRO A 135 4.26 5.76 -3.73
N ASN A 136 2.97 5.93 -3.98
CA ASN A 136 2.41 6.17 -5.31
C ASN A 136 2.76 5.11 -6.37
N GLY A 137 3.32 3.95 -6.01
CA GLY A 137 3.80 2.92 -6.93
C GLY A 137 5.05 3.33 -7.73
N TYR A 138 5.88 4.21 -7.20
CA TYR A 138 7.14 4.62 -7.82
C TYR A 138 8.28 3.70 -7.40
N ILE A 139 8.47 2.62 -8.14
CA ILE A 139 9.45 1.56 -7.92
C ILE A 139 10.35 1.42 -9.14
N ALA A 140 11.67 1.24 -8.94
CA ALA A 140 12.64 1.04 -10.01
C ALA A 140 13.49 -0.20 -9.76
N PRO A 141 14.13 -0.78 -10.81
CA PRO A 141 14.92 -2.01 -10.66
C PRO A 141 16.03 -1.92 -9.62
N TRP A 142 16.68 -0.76 -9.46
CA TRP A 142 17.76 -0.55 -8.48
C TRP A 142 17.30 -0.70 -7.02
N MET A 143 16.00 -0.52 -6.75
CA MET A 143 15.46 -0.65 -5.39
C MET A 143 15.36 -2.11 -4.94
N ALA A 144 15.36 -3.08 -5.86
CA ALA A 144 15.18 -4.49 -5.55
C ALA A 144 16.30 -5.05 -4.66
N SER A 145 17.57 -4.78 -4.99
CA SER A 145 18.71 -5.23 -4.17
C SER A 145 18.67 -4.63 -2.77
N VAL A 146 18.30 -3.36 -2.66
CA VAL A 146 18.20 -2.69 -1.35
C VAL A 146 17.08 -3.31 -0.50
N LEU A 147 15.93 -3.64 -1.10
CA LEU A 147 14.84 -4.33 -0.39
C LEU A 147 15.30 -5.69 0.14
N ALA A 148 15.99 -6.49 -0.69
CA ALA A 148 16.51 -7.79 -0.29
C ALA A 148 17.56 -7.66 0.83
N ASP A 149 18.51 -6.73 0.70
CA ASP A 149 19.55 -6.46 1.71
C ASP A 149 18.95 -6.09 3.07
N GLU A 150 17.85 -5.33 3.08
CA GLU A 150 17.14 -4.91 4.30
C GLU A 150 16.10 -5.95 4.78
N GLY A 151 16.10 -7.15 4.17
CA GLY A 151 15.30 -8.30 4.60
C GLY A 151 13.83 -8.26 4.21
N TYR A 152 13.45 -7.44 3.24
CA TYR A 152 12.10 -7.46 2.67
C TYR A 152 11.93 -8.67 1.75
N VAL A 153 10.83 -9.38 1.91
CA VAL A 153 10.57 -10.64 1.17
C VAL A 153 9.46 -10.49 0.12
N VAL A 154 8.61 -9.47 0.26
CA VAL A 154 7.53 -9.17 -0.69
C VAL A 154 7.58 -7.69 -1.06
N ASP A 155 7.48 -7.38 -2.36
CA ASP A 155 7.12 -6.06 -2.87
C ASP A 155 5.71 -6.10 -3.48
N SER A 156 4.97 -5.02 -3.33
CA SER A 156 3.67 -4.85 -3.97
C SER A 156 3.53 -3.43 -4.50
N SER A 157 4.40 -3.10 -5.46
CA SER A 157 4.47 -1.75 -6.03
C SER A 157 4.15 -1.69 -7.52
N VAL A 158 4.30 -2.81 -8.24
CA VAL A 158 4.13 -2.85 -9.69
C VAL A 158 2.66 -2.75 -10.08
N ASN A 159 2.35 -1.74 -10.88
CA ASN A 159 1.07 -1.62 -11.58
C ASN A 159 1.27 -1.92 -13.06
N PRO A 160 0.96 -3.13 -13.55
CA PRO A 160 1.29 -3.54 -14.92
C PRO A 160 0.54 -2.75 -16.01
N SER A 161 -0.16 -1.68 -15.65
CA SER A 161 -0.81 -0.80 -16.61
C SER A 161 0.19 0.05 -17.40
N TRP A 162 -0.03 0.16 -18.71
CA TRP A 162 0.77 1.02 -19.58
C TRP A 162 0.65 2.51 -19.25
N LEU A 163 -0.52 2.93 -18.69
CA LEU A 163 -0.79 4.32 -18.32
C LEU A 163 0.18 4.89 -17.27
N VAL A 164 0.77 4.02 -16.45
CA VAL A 164 1.63 4.41 -15.32
C VAL A 164 3.05 3.85 -15.43
N LYS A 165 3.44 3.39 -16.61
CA LYS A 165 4.75 2.77 -16.87
C LYS A 165 5.93 3.69 -16.50
N SER A 166 5.76 5.01 -16.59
CA SER A 166 6.79 5.98 -16.18
C SER A 166 7.23 5.86 -14.72
N LYS A 167 6.37 5.31 -13.86
CA LYS A 167 6.68 5.10 -12.43
C LYS A 167 7.75 4.03 -12.17
N SER A 168 8.13 3.25 -13.19
CA SER A 168 9.21 2.25 -13.13
C SER A 168 10.63 2.84 -13.28
N GLY A 169 10.80 4.15 -13.05
CA GLY A 169 12.09 4.82 -13.30
C GLY A 169 12.49 4.81 -14.79
N GLY A 170 11.51 4.74 -15.71
CA GLY A 170 11.74 4.69 -17.14
C GLY A 170 12.18 3.33 -17.71
N LYS A 171 12.38 2.31 -16.85
CA LYS A 171 12.89 0.99 -17.27
C LYS A 171 11.79 0.00 -17.66
N GLY A 172 10.53 0.28 -17.26
CA GLY A 172 9.37 -0.60 -17.50
C GLY A 172 9.17 -1.68 -16.44
N TRP A 173 7.93 -2.14 -16.31
CA TRP A 173 7.51 -3.05 -15.25
C TRP A 173 8.23 -4.40 -15.28
N ARG A 174 8.45 -4.98 -16.47
CA ARG A 174 9.20 -6.24 -16.60
C ARG A 174 10.62 -6.17 -16.06
N ALA A 175 11.28 -5.01 -16.15
CA ALA A 175 12.62 -4.83 -15.60
C ALA A 175 12.57 -4.80 -14.06
N VAL A 176 11.53 -4.21 -13.48
CA VAL A 176 11.30 -4.23 -12.02
C VAL A 176 11.03 -5.66 -11.54
N GLU A 177 10.05 -6.34 -12.14
CA GLU A 177 9.70 -7.73 -11.81
C GLU A 177 10.92 -8.66 -11.90
N LYS A 178 11.70 -8.55 -12.98
CA LYS A 178 12.94 -9.33 -13.15
C LYS A 178 13.96 -9.01 -12.05
N ALA A 179 14.13 -7.74 -11.69
CA ALA A 179 15.06 -7.35 -10.63
C ALA A 179 14.63 -7.93 -9.28
N MET A 180 13.35 -7.89 -8.93
CA MET A 180 12.80 -8.51 -7.71
C MET A 180 13.06 -10.02 -7.69
N THR A 181 12.71 -10.71 -8.78
CA THR A 181 12.93 -12.16 -8.90
C THR A 181 14.42 -12.54 -8.74
N ASN A 182 15.34 -11.76 -9.33
CA ASN A 182 16.78 -12.04 -9.27
C ASN A 182 17.35 -11.97 -7.84
N VAL A 183 16.72 -11.22 -6.94
CA VAL A 183 17.16 -11.07 -5.54
C VAL A 183 16.26 -11.84 -4.55
N GLY A 184 15.32 -12.63 -5.04
CA GLY A 184 14.43 -13.44 -4.20
C GLY A 184 13.30 -12.68 -3.53
N VAL A 185 13.01 -11.43 -3.92
CA VAL A 185 11.83 -10.68 -3.47
C VAL A 185 10.63 -11.04 -4.34
N VAL A 186 9.53 -11.44 -3.71
CA VAL A 186 8.30 -11.79 -4.40
C VAL A 186 7.54 -10.53 -4.79
N GLU A 187 7.42 -10.25 -6.09
CA GLU A 187 6.59 -9.13 -6.56
C GLU A 187 5.12 -9.54 -6.66
N ARG A 188 4.24 -8.83 -5.96
CA ARG A 188 2.78 -8.98 -5.99
C ARG A 188 2.14 -7.83 -6.75
N SER A 189 2.26 -7.90 -8.07
CA SER A 189 1.74 -6.88 -8.98
C SER A 189 0.24 -6.66 -8.80
N TRP A 190 -0.18 -5.40 -8.91
CA TRP A 190 -1.58 -5.01 -8.71
C TRP A 190 -2.49 -5.50 -9.84
N LEU A 191 -3.71 -5.87 -9.48
CA LEU A 191 -4.73 -6.21 -10.45
C LEU A 191 -4.90 -5.09 -11.48
N THR A 192 -4.91 -5.49 -12.75
CA THR A 192 -5.32 -4.65 -13.88
C THR A 192 -6.45 -5.34 -14.65
N ARG A 193 -7.21 -4.58 -15.41
CA ARG A 193 -8.20 -5.12 -16.33
C ARG A 193 -8.09 -4.40 -17.65
N LEU A 194 -7.94 -5.15 -18.74
CA LEU A 194 -7.68 -4.62 -20.09
C LEU A 194 -6.45 -3.70 -20.10
N THR A 195 -5.40 -4.08 -19.37
CA THR A 195 -4.16 -3.29 -19.17
C THR A 195 -4.37 -1.90 -18.54
N LEU A 196 -5.54 -1.63 -17.97
CA LEU A 196 -5.88 -0.39 -17.28
C LEU A 196 -5.82 -0.58 -15.75
N PRO A 197 -5.46 0.47 -15.01
CA PRO A 197 -5.45 0.41 -13.54
C PRO A 197 -6.88 0.25 -13.01
N VAL A 198 -7.03 -0.53 -11.94
CA VAL A 198 -8.34 -0.79 -11.31
C VAL A 198 -8.33 -0.57 -9.80
N ASN A 199 -7.22 -0.12 -9.22
CA ASN A 199 -7.04 0.09 -7.78
C ASN A 199 -6.87 1.58 -7.46
N GLY A 200 -7.02 1.94 -6.19
CA GLY A 200 -6.81 3.29 -5.68
C GLY A 200 -7.59 4.34 -6.48
N PRO A 201 -6.94 5.39 -7.01
CA PRO A 201 -7.63 6.47 -7.72
C PRO A 201 -8.49 6.03 -8.91
N ALA A 202 -8.20 4.87 -9.53
CA ALA A 202 -9.00 4.36 -10.64
C ALA A 202 -10.42 3.96 -10.22
N LEU A 203 -10.65 3.63 -8.96
CA LEU A 203 -11.97 3.31 -8.41
C LEU A 203 -12.95 4.50 -8.47
N PHE A 204 -12.42 5.72 -8.57
CA PHE A 204 -13.21 6.96 -8.47
C PHE A 204 -13.16 7.84 -9.73
N ARG A 205 -12.20 7.61 -10.63
CA ARG A 205 -12.03 8.43 -11.83
C ARG A 205 -12.83 7.86 -13.01
N PHE A 206 -13.86 8.58 -13.44
CA PHE A 206 -14.57 8.26 -14.67
C PHE A 206 -13.65 8.46 -15.90
N PRO A 207 -13.64 7.58 -16.90
CA PRO A 207 -14.44 6.34 -17.03
C PRO A 207 -13.80 5.10 -16.37
N LEU A 208 -12.58 5.20 -15.82
CA LEU A 208 -11.84 4.06 -15.22
C LEU A 208 -12.63 3.40 -14.09
N SER A 209 -13.43 4.17 -13.34
CA SER A 209 -14.20 3.66 -12.21
C SER A 209 -15.22 2.58 -12.60
N ILE A 210 -15.77 2.62 -13.81
CA ILE A 210 -16.67 1.56 -14.30
C ILE A 210 -15.89 0.26 -14.49
N ASN A 211 -14.71 0.35 -15.12
CA ASN A 211 -13.82 -0.78 -15.32
C ASN A 211 -13.32 -1.37 -14.00
N ALA A 212 -12.91 -0.50 -13.08
CA ALA A 212 -12.42 -0.87 -11.75
C ALA A 212 -13.47 -1.61 -10.92
N ARG A 213 -14.69 -1.06 -10.80
CA ARG A 213 -15.80 -1.72 -10.08
C ARG A 213 -16.16 -3.07 -10.68
N ARG A 214 -16.14 -3.22 -12.02
CA ARG A 214 -16.37 -4.50 -12.68
C ARG A 214 -15.25 -5.52 -12.40
N ALA A 215 -13.99 -5.07 -12.31
CA ALA A 215 -12.86 -5.91 -11.95
C ALA A 215 -12.99 -6.41 -10.51
N TRP A 216 -13.20 -5.52 -9.55
CA TRP A 216 -13.30 -5.85 -8.14
C TRP A 216 -14.46 -6.78 -7.80
N LYS A 217 -15.63 -6.61 -8.43
CA LYS A 217 -16.77 -7.54 -8.29
C LYS A 217 -16.50 -8.96 -8.80
N ARG A 218 -15.38 -9.18 -9.48
CA ARG A 218 -15.02 -10.49 -10.08
C ARG A 218 -13.78 -11.12 -9.46
N VAL A 219 -13.14 -10.43 -8.50
CA VAL A 219 -12.01 -11.03 -7.79
C VAL A 219 -12.49 -12.22 -6.97
N PRO A 220 -11.64 -13.23 -6.83
CA PRO A 220 -11.90 -14.37 -5.94
C PRO A 220 -12.06 -13.95 -4.48
N ALA A 221 -12.47 -14.88 -3.63
CA ALA A 221 -12.55 -14.66 -2.18
C ALA A 221 -11.23 -14.15 -1.60
N LEU A 222 -11.33 -13.35 -0.55
CA LEU A 222 -10.17 -12.86 0.17
C LEU A 222 -9.36 -14.02 0.77
N LEU A 223 -8.04 -13.84 0.86
CA LEU A 223 -7.18 -14.69 1.67
C LEU A 223 -7.70 -14.71 3.11
N LEU A 224 -7.78 -15.88 3.68
CA LEU A 224 -7.98 -16.02 5.12
C LEU A 224 -6.65 -15.82 5.88
N PRO A 225 -6.68 -15.48 7.17
CA PRO A 225 -5.47 -15.26 7.96
C PRO A 225 -4.44 -16.39 7.87
N GLU A 226 -4.91 -17.64 7.94
CA GLU A 226 -4.08 -18.84 7.85
C GLU A 226 -3.45 -19.07 6.46
N GLN A 227 -3.96 -18.37 5.45
CA GLN A 227 -3.46 -18.43 4.07
C GLN A 227 -2.47 -17.32 3.74
N LEU A 228 -2.24 -16.37 4.64
CA LEU A 228 -1.45 -15.17 4.35
C LEU A 228 0.00 -15.50 3.95
N ALA A 229 0.57 -16.59 4.48
CA ALA A 229 1.91 -17.06 4.08
C ALA A 229 2.02 -17.35 2.57
N ALA A 230 0.91 -17.60 1.88
CA ALA A 230 0.91 -17.75 0.41
C ALA A 230 1.38 -16.50 -0.33
N VAL A 231 1.32 -15.33 0.31
CA VAL A 231 1.82 -14.06 -0.27
C VAL A 231 3.34 -14.10 -0.48
N GLU A 232 4.07 -14.86 0.31
CA GLU A 232 5.52 -15.01 0.23
C GLU A 232 5.96 -16.11 -0.76
N ASN A 233 5.04 -16.97 -1.21
CA ASN A 233 5.36 -18.06 -2.13
C ASN A 233 5.24 -17.61 -3.59
N PRO A 234 6.36 -17.46 -4.35
CA PRO A 234 6.32 -16.97 -5.73
C PRO A 234 5.50 -17.86 -6.69
N ASP A 235 5.37 -19.16 -6.39
CA ASP A 235 4.61 -20.11 -7.23
C ASP A 235 3.10 -20.03 -6.97
N GLN A 236 2.68 -19.36 -5.92
CA GLN A 236 1.26 -19.20 -5.60
C GLN A 236 0.67 -18.04 -6.39
N ALA A 237 -0.31 -18.32 -7.23
CA ALA A 237 -1.05 -17.28 -7.94
C ALA A 237 -1.98 -16.53 -6.97
N ILE A 238 -1.80 -15.21 -6.86
CA ILE A 238 -2.57 -14.33 -5.97
C ILE A 238 -3.03 -13.11 -6.76
N THR A 239 -4.28 -12.70 -6.53
CA THR A 239 -4.81 -11.42 -7.03
C THR A 239 -4.57 -10.34 -5.97
N THR A 240 -3.84 -9.29 -6.30
CA THR A 240 -3.57 -8.18 -5.36
C THR A 240 -4.46 -6.99 -5.68
N VAL A 241 -5.21 -6.52 -4.68
CA VAL A 241 -6.03 -5.31 -4.77
C VAL A 241 -5.72 -4.37 -3.61
N TYR A 242 -5.85 -3.05 -3.86
CA TYR A 242 -5.66 -2.06 -2.80
C TYR A 242 -6.63 -0.88 -2.92
N CYS A 243 -6.91 -0.28 -1.76
CA CYS A 243 -7.49 1.04 -1.61
C CYS A 243 -6.77 1.78 -0.48
N HIS A 244 -7.20 3.01 -0.17
CA HIS A 244 -6.62 3.81 0.90
C HIS A 244 -7.60 3.99 2.06
N VAL A 245 -7.10 4.30 3.25
CA VAL A 245 -7.95 4.68 4.39
C VAL A 245 -8.89 5.83 4.01
N LEU A 246 -8.37 6.84 3.31
CA LEU A 246 -9.15 7.99 2.83
C LEU A 246 -10.30 7.62 1.89
N ASP A 247 -10.24 6.47 1.22
CA ASP A 247 -11.32 6.02 0.33
C ASP A 247 -12.57 5.64 1.13
N PHE A 248 -12.43 5.09 2.33
CA PHE A 248 -13.55 4.78 3.22
C PHE A 248 -14.26 6.03 3.75
N ALA A 249 -13.63 7.20 3.75
CA ALA A 249 -14.27 8.48 4.10
C ALA A 249 -15.14 9.05 2.99
N ARG A 250 -15.10 8.50 1.78
CA ARG A 250 -15.86 9.00 0.62
C ARG A 250 -17.36 8.77 0.78
N ASN A 251 -18.16 9.59 0.08
CA ASN A 251 -19.61 9.53 0.09
C ASN A 251 -20.17 9.56 1.53
N GLN A 252 -19.70 10.49 2.34
CA GLN A 252 -20.09 10.62 3.75
C GLN A 252 -19.81 9.33 4.55
N ALA A 253 -18.65 8.70 4.30
CA ALA A 253 -18.20 7.43 4.89
C ALA A 253 -19.12 6.23 4.60
N SER A 254 -19.88 6.26 3.48
CA SER A 254 -20.69 5.11 3.04
C SER A 254 -19.99 4.23 1.99
N TRP A 255 -18.82 4.64 1.49
CA TRP A 255 -18.10 3.82 0.54
C TRP A 255 -17.47 2.59 1.21
N ALA A 256 -17.52 1.47 0.53
CA ALA A 256 -16.81 0.25 0.88
C ALA A 256 -16.17 -0.38 -0.37
N PRO A 257 -15.15 -1.21 -0.23
CA PRO A 257 -14.55 -1.96 -1.33
C PRO A 257 -15.63 -2.73 -2.11
N PRO A 258 -15.71 -2.59 -3.45
CA PRO A 258 -16.74 -3.23 -4.26
C PRO A 258 -16.44 -4.73 -4.50
N LEU A 259 -16.12 -5.45 -3.45
CA LEU A 259 -15.92 -6.90 -3.44
C LEU A 259 -17.27 -7.62 -3.51
N ARG A 260 -17.26 -8.90 -3.88
CA ARG A 260 -18.43 -9.75 -3.70
C ARG A 260 -18.54 -10.10 -2.22
N ALA A 261 -19.74 -10.00 -1.69
CA ALA A 261 -20.08 -10.57 -0.40
C ALA A 261 -19.94 -12.09 -0.43
#